data_8d584439661e7f2cab93fee4c715e56b
#
_entry.id   8d584439661e7f2cab93fee4c715e56b
#
_cell.length_a   1.000
_cell.length_b   1.000
_cell.length_c   1.000
_cell.angle_alpha   90.00
_cell.angle_beta   90.00
_cell.angle_gamma   90.00
#
_symmetry.space_group_name_H-M   'P 1'
#
loop_
_entity.id
_entity.type
_entity.pdbx_description
1 polymer ?
#
loop_
_entity_poly.entity_id
_entity_poly.type
_entity_poly.pdbx_seq_one_letter_code
_entity_poly.pdbx_strand_id
1 'polypeptide(L)'
;KSQLLKFAEKVAPVAVYTSGKGSSAAGLTASVQRDANSREFYLEGGAMVLADSGVVCIDEFDKMRDEDRVAIHEAMEQQTISIAKAGITTVLNCRTSVLAAANPVWGRYDDLKSPGENIDFQTTILSRFDMIFIVKDEHNESRDRTIAKHVLGIHMHGASEQADAEGEFDLQRMKRYI
;
A
#
# COMPACT_ATOMS: atom_id res chain seq x y z
N LYS A 1 -8.14 4.01 -6.94
CA LYS A 1 -7.11 3.03 -6.49
C LYS A 1 -7.00 3.05 -4.97
N SER A 2 -6.81 4.20 -4.32
CA SER A 2 -6.64 4.33 -2.86
C SER A 2 -7.79 3.73 -2.04
N GLN A 3 -9.03 3.81 -2.51
CA GLN A 3 -10.18 3.20 -1.82
C GLN A 3 -10.12 1.67 -1.81
N LEU A 4 -9.57 1.05 -2.86
CA LEU A 4 -9.37 -0.40 -2.90
C LEU A 4 -8.33 -0.83 -1.86
N LEU A 5 -7.24 -0.07 -1.70
CA LEU A 5 -6.22 -0.33 -0.69
C LEU A 5 -6.79 -0.19 0.74
N LYS A 6 -7.57 0.87 0.99
CA LYS A 6 -8.24 1.08 2.29
C LYS A 6 -9.28 -0.01 2.59
N PHE A 7 -9.95 -0.53 1.58
CA PHE A 7 -10.84 -1.66 1.73
C PHE A 7 -10.07 -2.93 2.10
N ALA A 8 -8.97 -3.22 1.40
CA ALA A 8 -8.11 -4.37 1.69
C ALA A 8 -7.54 -4.31 3.12
N GLU A 9 -7.08 -3.14 3.57
CA GLU A 9 -6.65 -2.93 4.95
C GLU A 9 -7.74 -3.25 5.98
N LYS A 10 -8.98 -2.83 5.72
CA LYS A 10 -10.10 -3.09 6.64
C LYS A 10 -10.50 -4.55 6.70
N VAL A 11 -10.40 -5.27 5.60
CA VAL A 11 -10.83 -6.68 5.47
C VAL A 11 -9.77 -7.65 5.97
N ALA A 12 -8.50 -7.39 5.69
CA ALA A 12 -7.42 -8.29 6.08
C ALA A 12 -7.27 -8.37 7.62
N PRO A 13 -7.01 -9.56 8.18
CA PRO A 13 -6.81 -9.74 9.62
C PRO A 13 -5.63 -8.93 10.17
N VAL A 14 -4.51 -8.95 9.45
CA VAL A 14 -3.31 -8.17 9.73
C VAL A 14 -3.00 -7.33 8.49
N ALA A 15 -3.12 -6.02 8.60
CA ALA A 15 -2.83 -5.12 7.50
C ALA A 15 -2.33 -3.77 8.01
N VAL A 16 -1.43 -3.16 7.23
CA VAL A 16 -0.93 -1.81 7.47
C VAL A 16 -1.07 -1.00 6.20
N TYR A 17 -1.69 0.17 6.29
CA TYR A 17 -1.79 1.12 5.18
C TYR A 17 -0.74 2.22 5.33
N THR A 18 -0.02 2.51 4.25
CA THR A 18 1.00 3.56 4.20
C THR A 18 1.00 4.28 2.85
N SER A 19 1.55 5.48 2.81
CA SER A 19 1.74 6.23 1.57
C SER A 19 3.23 6.29 1.22
N GLY A 20 3.57 5.99 -0.02
CA GLY A 20 4.94 6.04 -0.53
C GLY A 20 5.57 7.43 -0.41
N LYS A 21 4.78 8.50 -0.54
CA LYS A 21 5.26 9.87 -0.40
C LYS A 21 5.59 10.26 1.03
N GLY A 22 4.84 9.74 2.00
CA GLY A 22 4.95 10.12 3.42
C GLY A 22 5.85 9.21 4.24
N SER A 23 6.24 8.07 3.70
CA SER A 23 7.00 7.05 4.42
C SER A 23 8.47 7.10 4.02
N SER A 24 9.34 7.03 5.02
CA SER A 24 10.78 6.83 4.81
C SER A 24 11.12 5.34 4.79
N ALA A 25 12.30 4.96 4.29
CA ALA A 25 12.80 3.59 4.36
C ALA A 25 12.71 3.03 5.80
N ALA A 26 13.08 3.83 6.79
CA ALA A 26 12.99 3.46 8.19
C ALA A 26 11.54 3.24 8.67
N GLY A 27 10.59 4.06 8.22
CA GLY A 27 9.17 3.91 8.55
C GLY A 27 8.52 2.71 7.86
N LEU A 28 9.08 2.27 6.73
CA LEU A 28 8.61 1.07 6.03
C LEU A 28 9.24 -0.20 6.57
N THR A 29 10.51 -0.17 6.91
CA THR A 29 11.26 -1.34 7.35
C THR A 29 11.42 -1.38 8.86
N ALA A 30 12.43 -0.71 9.39
CA ALA A 30 12.61 -0.51 10.83
C ALA A 30 13.60 0.64 11.11
N SER A 31 13.45 1.27 12.25
CA SER A 31 14.33 2.32 12.73
C SER A 31 14.94 1.98 14.08
N VAL A 32 16.18 2.45 14.29
CA VAL A 32 16.80 2.43 15.60
C VAL A 32 16.63 3.80 16.23
N GLN A 33 15.91 3.86 17.32
CA GLN A 33 15.63 5.06 18.09
C GLN A 33 16.43 5.06 19.39
N ARG A 34 16.71 6.24 19.93
CA ARG A 34 17.35 6.37 21.24
C ARG A 34 16.34 6.88 22.25
N ASP A 35 16.16 6.14 23.32
CA ASP A 35 15.30 6.58 24.42
C ASP A 35 15.89 7.85 25.09
N ALA A 36 15.06 8.87 25.25
CA ALA A 36 15.45 10.13 25.84
C ALA A 36 15.82 10.00 27.36
N ASN A 37 15.23 9.04 28.06
CA ASN A 37 15.42 8.85 29.48
C ASN A 37 16.57 7.89 29.82
N SER A 38 16.55 6.70 29.22
CA SER A 38 17.58 5.67 29.49
C SER A 38 18.83 5.84 28.65
N ARG A 39 18.77 6.63 27.58
CA ARG A 39 19.82 6.78 26.55
C ARG A 39 20.17 5.49 25.81
N GLU A 40 19.44 4.42 26.04
CA GLU A 40 19.59 3.15 25.35
C GLU A 40 18.98 3.21 23.94
N PHE A 41 19.53 2.38 23.05
CA PHE A 41 18.98 2.25 21.71
C PHE A 41 17.94 1.13 21.71
N TYR A 42 16.79 1.40 21.12
CA TYR A 42 15.74 0.40 20.88
C TYR A 42 15.34 0.36 19.41
N LEU A 43 14.80 -0.77 19.00
CA LEU A 43 14.38 -1.01 17.64
C LEU A 43 12.86 -0.79 17.53
N GLU A 44 12.47 0.05 16.57
CA GLU A 44 11.08 0.29 16.22
C GLU A 44 10.79 -0.33 14.85
N GLY A 45 9.84 -1.27 14.79
CA GLY A 45 9.42 -1.93 13.55
C GLY A 45 8.60 -0.99 12.69
N GLY A 46 8.93 -0.94 11.39
CA GLY A 46 8.15 -0.21 10.40
C GLY A 46 6.95 -1.00 9.87
N ALA A 47 6.26 -0.43 8.87
CA ALA A 47 5.01 -0.97 8.32
C ALA A 47 5.11 -2.43 7.89
N MET A 48 6.22 -2.84 7.26
CA MET A 48 6.41 -4.21 6.78
C MET A 48 6.65 -5.21 7.92
N VAL A 49 7.35 -4.80 8.97
CA VAL A 49 7.56 -5.64 10.16
C VAL A 49 6.27 -5.77 10.96
N LEU A 50 5.52 -4.67 11.12
CA LEU A 50 4.22 -4.66 11.83
C LEU A 50 3.16 -5.52 11.13
N ALA A 51 3.25 -5.66 9.80
CA ALA A 51 2.35 -6.48 9.01
C ALA A 51 2.91 -7.89 8.73
N ASP A 52 3.86 -8.39 9.52
CA ASP A 52 4.38 -9.74 9.32
C ASP A 52 3.24 -10.77 9.31
N SER A 53 3.26 -11.65 8.34
CA SER A 53 2.20 -12.63 8.03
C SER A 53 0.86 -12.00 7.61
N GLY A 54 0.87 -10.78 7.12
CA GLY A 54 -0.31 -10.04 6.67
C GLY A 54 -0.09 -9.30 5.35
N VAL A 55 -0.75 -8.14 5.21
CA VAL A 55 -0.75 -7.33 3.98
C VAL A 55 -0.27 -5.91 4.26
N VAL A 56 0.66 -5.43 3.47
CA VAL A 56 1.03 -4.00 3.43
C VAL A 56 0.40 -3.34 2.22
N CYS A 57 -0.41 -2.32 2.45
CA CYS A 57 -1.03 -1.52 1.42
C CYS A 57 -0.24 -0.22 1.23
N ILE A 58 0.41 -0.05 0.08
CA ILE A 58 1.23 1.13 -0.22
C ILE A 58 0.55 1.95 -1.30
N ASP A 59 0.08 3.13 -0.93
CA ASP A 59 -0.47 4.11 -1.90
C ASP A 59 0.65 5.03 -2.42
N GLU A 60 0.45 5.61 -3.60
CA GLU A 60 1.43 6.49 -4.25
C GLU A 60 2.85 5.87 -4.33
N PHE A 61 2.93 4.59 -4.67
CA PHE A 61 4.20 3.87 -4.77
C PHE A 61 5.16 4.51 -5.79
N ASP A 62 4.63 5.19 -6.80
CA ASP A 62 5.38 5.97 -7.80
C ASP A 62 6.10 7.19 -7.22
N LYS A 63 5.67 7.70 -6.06
CA LYS A 63 6.25 8.88 -5.39
C LYS A 63 7.33 8.54 -4.36
N MET A 64 7.65 7.28 -4.22
CA MET A 64 8.69 6.80 -3.33
C MET A 64 10.08 7.18 -3.82
N ARG A 65 10.97 7.49 -2.91
CA ARG A 65 12.39 7.74 -3.23
C ARG A 65 13.09 6.44 -3.59
N ASP A 66 14.14 6.51 -4.38
CA ASP A 66 14.90 5.34 -4.82
C ASP A 66 15.50 4.54 -3.66
N GLU A 67 15.98 5.22 -2.62
CA GLU A 67 16.51 4.60 -1.39
C GLU A 67 15.44 3.78 -0.66
N ASP A 68 14.19 4.30 -0.61
CA ASP A 68 13.07 3.64 0.03
C ASP A 68 12.60 2.43 -0.80
N ARG A 69 12.67 2.52 -2.13
CA ARG A 69 12.36 1.41 -3.05
C ARG A 69 13.33 0.23 -2.88
N VAL A 70 14.62 0.51 -2.70
CA VAL A 70 15.63 -0.55 -2.48
C VAL A 70 15.33 -1.34 -1.21
N ALA A 71 14.94 -0.65 -0.13
CA ALA A 71 14.60 -1.32 1.14
C ALA A 71 13.38 -2.24 1.01
N ILE A 72 12.35 -1.79 0.27
CA ILE A 72 11.17 -2.63 0.00
C ILE A 72 11.53 -3.81 -0.90
N HIS A 73 12.37 -3.59 -1.90
CA HIS A 73 12.82 -4.63 -2.81
C HIS A 73 13.50 -5.78 -2.04
N GLU A 74 14.40 -5.46 -1.10
CA GLU A 74 15.04 -6.45 -0.23
C GLU A 74 13.99 -7.20 0.61
N ALA A 75 13.07 -6.47 1.23
CA ALA A 75 12.03 -7.06 2.06
C ALA A 75 11.07 -7.98 1.26
N MET A 76 10.71 -7.61 0.04
CA MET A 76 9.87 -8.45 -0.84
C MET A 76 10.61 -9.71 -1.30
N GLU A 77 11.91 -9.60 -1.54
CA GLU A 77 12.70 -10.73 -2.02
C GLU A 77 13.03 -11.75 -0.95
N GLN A 78 13.57 -11.27 0.17
CA GLN A 78 14.10 -12.12 1.23
C GLN A 78 13.10 -12.40 2.34
N GLN A 79 11.99 -11.66 2.40
CA GLN A 79 11.01 -11.69 3.49
C GLN A 79 11.64 -11.43 4.88
N THR A 80 12.77 -10.76 4.86
CA THR A 80 13.54 -10.35 6.05
C THR A 80 14.14 -8.96 5.83
N ILE A 81 14.37 -8.26 6.92
CA ILE A 81 15.04 -6.97 6.95
C ILE A 81 16.23 -7.07 7.87
N SER A 82 17.42 -6.85 7.33
CA SER A 82 18.67 -6.86 8.09
C SER A 82 19.01 -5.45 8.57
N ILE A 83 19.22 -5.30 9.86
CA ILE A 83 19.56 -4.02 10.48
C ILE A 83 20.93 -4.14 11.16
N ALA A 84 21.83 -3.23 10.81
CA ALA A 84 23.14 -3.07 11.43
C ALA A 84 23.37 -1.57 11.70
N LYS A 85 22.80 -1.06 12.80
CA LYS A 85 22.91 0.35 13.20
C LYS A 85 23.09 0.48 14.70
N ALA A 86 23.92 1.44 15.12
CA ALA A 86 24.11 1.81 16.51
C ALA A 86 24.49 0.62 17.44
N GLY A 87 25.28 -0.33 16.93
CA GLY A 87 25.68 -1.53 17.68
C GLY A 87 24.60 -2.63 17.76
N ILE A 88 23.42 -2.42 17.17
CA ILE A 88 22.36 -3.43 17.07
C ILE A 88 22.50 -4.11 15.70
N THR A 89 22.77 -5.42 15.72
CA THR A 89 22.74 -6.27 14.51
C THR A 89 21.66 -7.32 14.70
N THR A 90 20.59 -7.22 13.90
CA THR A 90 19.45 -8.15 13.98
C THR A 90 18.79 -8.32 12.63
N VAL A 91 18.08 -9.44 12.49
CA VAL A 91 17.25 -9.74 11.32
C VAL A 91 15.80 -9.82 11.77
N LEU A 92 14.94 -9.05 11.15
CA LEU A 92 13.50 -9.02 11.42
C LEU A 92 12.76 -9.75 10.31
N ASN A 93 11.75 -10.52 10.66
CA ASN A 93 10.86 -11.14 9.69
C ASN A 93 9.88 -10.09 9.13
N CYS A 94 9.64 -10.13 7.83
CA CYS A 94 8.64 -9.33 7.14
C CYS A 94 7.99 -10.16 6.01
N ARG A 95 7.37 -11.26 6.39
CA ARG A 95 6.63 -12.16 5.48
C ARG A 95 5.28 -11.53 5.15
N THR A 96 5.31 -10.52 4.31
CA THR A 96 4.13 -9.71 3.98
C THR A 96 3.80 -9.80 2.50
N SER A 97 2.51 -9.78 2.20
CA SER A 97 2.01 -9.53 0.84
C SER A 97 1.94 -8.02 0.61
N VAL A 98 2.47 -7.55 -0.51
CA VAL A 98 2.49 -6.12 -0.85
C VAL A 98 1.40 -5.82 -1.87
N LEU A 99 0.47 -4.94 -1.51
CA LEU A 99 -0.55 -4.39 -2.40
C LEU A 99 -0.23 -2.91 -2.65
N ALA A 100 0.29 -2.60 -3.83
CA ALA A 100 0.74 -1.26 -4.16
C ALA A 100 -0.17 -0.58 -5.20
N ALA A 101 -0.37 0.72 -5.07
CA ALA A 101 -1.01 1.55 -6.08
C ALA A 101 -0.05 2.62 -6.58
N ALA A 102 0.05 2.73 -7.90
CA ALA A 102 0.88 3.71 -8.58
C ALA A 102 0.09 4.43 -9.69
N ASN A 103 0.54 5.62 -10.05
CA ASN A 103 0.03 6.35 -11.20
C ASN A 103 1.08 6.29 -12.32
N PRO A 104 0.64 6.31 -13.59
CA PRO A 104 1.56 6.45 -14.72
C PRO A 104 2.24 7.82 -14.70
N VAL A 105 3.46 7.89 -15.26
CA VAL A 105 4.32 9.09 -15.26
C VAL A 105 3.60 10.33 -15.79
N TRP A 106 2.81 10.17 -16.84
CA TRP A 106 2.11 11.27 -17.52
C TRP A 106 0.66 11.45 -17.03
N GLY A 107 0.27 10.80 -15.92
CA GLY A 107 -1.08 10.85 -15.38
C GLY A 107 -2.11 10.01 -16.16
N ARG A 108 -1.79 9.61 -17.38
CA ARG A 108 -2.61 8.73 -18.23
C ARG A 108 -1.79 7.56 -18.72
N TYR A 109 -2.43 6.41 -18.85
CA TYR A 109 -1.82 5.23 -19.45
C TYR A 109 -1.87 5.35 -20.97
N ASP A 110 -0.73 5.20 -21.63
CA ASP A 110 -0.58 5.23 -23.09
C ASP A 110 -0.49 3.80 -23.60
N ASP A 111 -1.49 3.36 -24.37
CA ASP A 111 -1.55 2.01 -24.95
C ASP A 111 -0.52 1.77 -26.04
N LEU A 112 0.10 2.83 -26.58
CA LEU A 112 1.14 2.74 -27.60
C LEU A 112 2.52 2.47 -27.01
N LYS A 113 2.67 2.61 -25.69
CA LYS A 113 3.92 2.41 -24.95
C LYS A 113 3.91 1.11 -24.16
N SER A 114 5.07 0.57 -23.91
CA SER A 114 5.21 -0.60 -23.04
C SER A 114 4.80 -0.26 -21.58
N PRO A 115 4.36 -1.24 -20.77
CA PRO A 115 4.06 -1.00 -19.36
C PRO A 115 5.23 -0.36 -18.60
N GLY A 116 6.48 -0.74 -18.90
CA GLY A 116 7.67 -0.16 -18.27
C GLY A 116 7.91 1.31 -18.60
N GLU A 117 7.49 1.77 -19.79
CA GLU A 117 7.60 3.19 -20.19
C GLU A 117 6.48 4.05 -19.61
N ASN A 118 5.35 3.44 -19.32
CA ASN A 118 4.23 4.11 -18.65
C ASN A 118 4.47 4.34 -17.16
N ILE A 119 5.28 3.47 -16.54
CA ILE A 119 5.55 3.48 -15.11
C ILE A 119 7.05 3.61 -14.93
N ASP A 120 7.50 4.65 -14.25
CA ASP A 120 8.92 4.87 -13.93
C ASP A 120 9.40 3.94 -12.80
N PHE A 121 9.40 2.65 -13.10
CA PHE A 121 9.92 1.63 -12.20
C PHE A 121 11.02 0.82 -12.86
N GLN A 122 12.01 0.50 -12.04
CA GLN A 122 13.03 -0.46 -12.44
C GLN A 122 12.36 -1.82 -12.74
N THR A 123 12.78 -2.47 -13.81
CA THR A 123 12.26 -3.78 -14.25
C THR A 123 12.36 -4.83 -13.14
N THR A 124 13.37 -4.71 -12.28
CA THR A 124 13.60 -5.57 -11.12
C THR A 124 12.46 -5.50 -10.08
N ILE A 125 11.88 -4.32 -9.86
CA ILE A 125 10.75 -4.14 -8.94
C ILE A 125 9.47 -4.71 -9.56
N LEU A 126 9.25 -4.45 -10.85
CA LEU A 126 8.07 -4.97 -11.56
C LEU A 126 8.05 -6.50 -11.58
N SER A 127 9.21 -7.15 -11.71
CA SER A 127 9.31 -8.62 -11.70
C SER A 127 8.99 -9.27 -10.35
N ARG A 128 8.90 -8.49 -9.26
CA ARG A 128 8.53 -8.98 -7.92
C ARG A 128 7.01 -9.00 -7.68
N PHE A 129 6.26 -8.34 -8.53
CA PHE A 129 4.80 -8.39 -8.46
C PHE A 129 4.27 -9.55 -9.30
N ASP A 130 3.51 -10.44 -8.68
CA ASP A 130 2.87 -11.57 -9.35
C ASP A 130 1.77 -11.11 -10.31
N MET A 131 1.08 -10.00 -9.97
CA MET A 131 -0.02 -9.44 -10.76
C MET A 131 0.08 -7.93 -10.85
N ILE A 132 -0.11 -7.39 -12.05
CA ILE A 132 -0.18 -5.97 -12.33
C ILE A 132 -1.52 -5.66 -12.99
N PHE A 133 -2.39 -4.93 -12.30
CA PHE A 133 -3.70 -4.52 -12.80
C PHE A 133 -3.66 -3.09 -13.33
N ILE A 134 -4.04 -2.91 -14.58
CA ILE A 134 -4.13 -1.60 -15.22
C ILE A 134 -5.56 -1.12 -15.09
N VAL A 135 -5.77 -0.07 -14.28
CA VAL A 135 -7.08 0.57 -14.10
C VAL A 135 -7.12 1.82 -14.96
N LYS A 136 -7.78 1.72 -16.12
CA LYS A 136 -7.97 2.83 -17.06
C LYS A 136 -9.24 3.61 -16.70
N ASP A 137 -9.22 4.89 -17.01
CA ASP A 137 -10.41 5.75 -16.98
C ASP A 137 -11.09 5.68 -18.35
N GLU A 138 -12.20 4.95 -18.42
CA GLU A 138 -12.98 4.79 -19.64
C GLU A 138 -14.10 5.83 -19.66
N HIS A 139 -14.21 6.57 -20.75
CA HIS A 139 -15.33 7.50 -20.97
C HIS A 139 -16.61 6.73 -21.28
N ASN A 140 -17.42 6.50 -20.27
CA ASN A 140 -18.73 5.86 -20.40
C ASN A 140 -19.80 6.70 -19.70
N GLU A 141 -20.64 7.35 -20.49
CA GLU A 141 -21.64 8.30 -19.98
C GLU A 141 -22.61 7.69 -18.95
N SER A 142 -23.03 6.44 -19.15
CA SER A 142 -23.94 5.77 -18.21
C SER A 142 -23.27 5.50 -16.86
N ARG A 143 -22.01 5.09 -16.88
CA ARG A 143 -21.19 4.84 -15.69
C ARG A 143 -20.86 6.15 -14.96
N ASP A 144 -20.50 7.19 -15.71
CA ASP A 144 -20.19 8.51 -15.17
C ASP A 144 -21.41 9.13 -14.48
N ARG A 145 -22.60 8.99 -15.07
CA ARG A 145 -23.87 9.42 -14.45
C ARG A 145 -24.17 8.65 -13.17
N THR A 146 -23.89 7.35 -13.13
CA THR A 146 -24.10 6.52 -11.93
C THR A 146 -23.15 6.96 -10.80
N ILE A 147 -21.87 7.18 -11.12
CA ILE A 147 -20.88 7.68 -10.16
C ILE A 147 -21.29 9.08 -9.65
N ALA A 148 -21.69 9.98 -10.55
CA ALA A 148 -22.12 11.32 -10.18
C ALA A 148 -23.34 11.30 -9.25
N LYS A 149 -24.36 10.47 -9.55
CA LYS A 149 -25.53 10.30 -8.68
C LYS A 149 -25.15 9.77 -7.30
N HIS A 150 -24.24 8.80 -7.22
CA HIS A 150 -23.76 8.25 -5.96
C HIS A 150 -23.05 9.32 -5.13
N VAL A 151 -22.12 10.07 -5.73
CA VAL A 151 -21.40 11.15 -5.04
C VAL A 151 -22.35 12.24 -4.56
N LEU A 152 -23.30 12.66 -5.39
CA LEU A 152 -24.34 13.64 -5.01
C LEU A 152 -25.21 13.11 -3.86
N GLY A 153 -25.63 11.84 -3.91
CA GLY A 153 -26.37 11.20 -2.84
C GLY A 153 -25.66 11.27 -1.48
N ILE A 154 -24.37 10.93 -1.46
CA ILE A 154 -23.56 11.02 -0.24
C ILE A 154 -23.50 12.46 0.30
N HIS A 155 -23.35 13.46 -0.58
CA HIS A 155 -23.29 14.87 -0.16
C HIS A 155 -24.65 15.44 0.27
N MET A 156 -25.74 14.98 -0.33
CA MET A 156 -27.10 15.48 -0.01
C MET A 156 -27.69 14.85 1.26
N HIS A 157 -27.45 13.57 1.48
CA HIS A 157 -28.09 12.81 2.57
C HIS A 157 -27.16 12.49 3.76
N GLY A 158 -25.89 12.88 3.65
CA GLY A 158 -24.89 12.64 4.70
C GLY A 158 -24.45 11.18 4.81
N ALA A 159 -23.53 10.93 5.75
CA ALA A 159 -22.92 9.61 5.95
C ALA A 159 -23.87 8.52 6.49
N SER A 160 -25.12 8.87 6.85
CA SER A 160 -26.09 7.94 7.44
C SER A 160 -26.66 6.92 6.45
N GLU A 161 -26.65 7.21 5.15
CA GLU A 161 -27.10 6.28 4.09
C GLU A 161 -25.97 5.38 3.53
N GLN A 162 -24.74 5.51 4.03
CA GLN A 162 -23.67 4.55 3.69
C GLN A 162 -23.93 3.15 4.27
N ALA A 163 -24.91 2.99 5.14
CA ALA A 163 -25.29 1.69 5.70
C ALA A 163 -26.05 0.79 4.72
N ASP A 164 -26.63 1.36 3.65
CA ASP A 164 -27.52 0.64 2.74
C ASP A 164 -26.95 0.35 1.34
N ALA A 165 -25.65 0.49 1.15
CA ALA A 165 -25.00 -0.26 0.08
C ALA A 165 -25.00 -1.72 0.52
N GLU A 166 -26.14 -2.39 0.34
CA GLU A 166 -26.33 -3.84 0.56
C GLU A 166 -25.32 -4.62 -0.28
N GLY A 167 -24.09 -4.69 0.23
CA GLY A 167 -23.16 -5.72 -0.20
C GLY A 167 -23.68 -7.05 0.34
N GLU A 168 -23.61 -8.09 -0.46
CA GLU A 168 -24.04 -9.45 -0.14
C GLU A 168 -23.44 -9.97 1.19
N PHE A 169 -22.34 -9.35 1.63
CA PHE A 169 -21.63 -9.66 2.87
C PHE A 169 -21.24 -8.39 3.66
N ASP A 170 -21.55 -8.39 4.94
CA ASP A 170 -21.03 -7.44 5.88
C ASP A 170 -19.50 -7.56 6.03
N LEU A 171 -18.80 -6.43 6.21
CA LEU A 171 -17.35 -6.38 6.39
C LEU A 171 -16.86 -7.30 7.51
N GLN A 172 -17.61 -7.39 8.60
CA GLN A 172 -17.30 -8.26 9.74
C GLN A 172 -17.36 -9.75 9.37
N ARG A 173 -18.35 -10.14 8.56
CA ARG A 173 -18.46 -11.53 8.06
C ARG A 173 -17.32 -11.86 7.12
N MET A 174 -16.96 -10.92 6.22
CA MET A 174 -15.85 -11.11 5.30
C MET A 174 -14.51 -11.25 6.05
N LYS A 175 -14.26 -10.42 7.05
CA LYS A 175 -13.07 -10.50 7.90
C LYS A 175 -12.95 -11.81 8.70
N ARG A 176 -14.09 -12.43 9.05
CA ARG A 176 -14.11 -13.74 9.73
C ARG A 176 -13.92 -14.92 8.76
N TYR A 177 -14.22 -14.70 7.51
CA TYR A 177 -14.08 -15.73 6.48
C TYR A 177 -12.65 -15.84 5.96
N ILE A 178 -11.92 -14.72 5.87
CA ILE A 178 -10.51 -14.64 5.47
C ILE A 178 -9.62 -15.07 6.66
#